data_ed50e8dcf1c9053bfab9f4efa5538921
#
_entry.id   ed50e8dcf1c9053bfab9f4efa5538921
#
_cell.length_a   1.000
_cell.length_b   1.000
_cell.length_c   1.000
_cell.angle_alpha   90.00
_cell.angle_beta   90.00
_cell.angle_gamma   90.00
#
_symmetry.space_group_name_H-M   'P 1'
#
loop_
_entity.id
_entity.type
_entity.pdbx_description
1 polymer ?
#
loop_
_entity_poly.entity_id
_entity_poly.type
_entity_poly.pdbx_seq_one_letter_code
_entity_poly.pdbx_strand_id
1 'polypeptide(L)'
;MGTHLITGAGSGIGAAVAERLAERGEQLWLLARDAKRAAQLRERFPGSNTLIGDLGTPDRLSWALGQQTQPVELDSLLHIAGVVQLGTVGDLTTKVWNETLAVNLIAPAELTRLFLPTLRVSRGQVVFVNSGSGLAAHPEWGPYAASKHGLRALADALRGEEHGNGVRVTSVYPGRTATAMQQRVRSQEGLAYDADAYIAPESVAAAVLTALDLPRDAEITDLTVRPGR
;
A
#
# COMPACT_ATOMS: atom_id res chain seq x y z
N MET A 1 22.35 -0.17 0.34
CA MET A 1 21.32 0.19 1.33
C MET A 1 20.28 1.01 0.58
N GLY A 2 19.09 0.46 0.44
CA GLY A 2 18.00 1.11 -0.30
C GLY A 2 17.15 2.00 0.62
N THR A 3 16.46 2.97 0.02
CA THR A 3 15.54 3.90 0.69
C THR A 3 14.11 3.60 0.29
N HIS A 4 13.22 3.33 1.26
CA HIS A 4 11.87 2.85 1.02
C HIS A 4 10.83 3.72 1.72
N LEU A 5 9.87 4.28 0.97
CA LEU A 5 8.72 4.98 1.53
C LEU A 5 7.51 4.03 1.60
N ILE A 6 6.98 3.83 2.80
CA ILE A 6 5.95 2.84 3.08
C ILE A 6 4.70 3.51 3.67
N THR A 7 3.56 3.28 3.03
CA THR A 7 2.25 3.60 3.61
C THR A 7 1.70 2.37 4.34
N GLY A 8 1.02 2.57 5.48
CA GLY A 8 0.41 1.46 6.22
C GLY A 8 1.36 0.62 7.07
N ALA A 9 2.60 1.08 7.32
CA ALA A 9 3.63 0.35 8.07
C ALA A 9 3.27 -0.01 9.53
N GLY A 10 2.17 0.51 10.04
CA GLY A 10 1.82 0.34 11.46
C GLY A 10 1.09 -0.96 11.80
N SER A 11 0.71 -1.81 10.83
CA SER A 11 0.01 -3.08 11.09
C SER A 11 -0.03 -3.97 9.85
N GLY A 12 -0.33 -5.25 10.06
CA GLY A 12 -0.56 -6.23 8.99
C GLY A 12 0.58 -6.30 7.98
N ILE A 13 0.25 -6.34 6.69
CA ILE A 13 1.22 -6.47 5.59
C ILE A 13 2.28 -5.37 5.64
N GLY A 14 1.88 -4.11 5.87
CA GLY A 14 2.81 -2.98 5.89
C GLY A 14 3.82 -3.08 7.03
N ALA A 15 3.42 -3.58 8.20
CA ALA A 15 4.32 -3.81 9.31
C ALA A 15 5.31 -4.95 8.99
N ALA A 16 4.82 -6.07 8.46
CA ALA A 16 5.68 -7.20 8.10
C ALA A 16 6.71 -6.83 7.01
N VAL A 17 6.33 -5.99 6.02
CA VAL A 17 7.27 -5.46 5.02
C VAL A 17 8.32 -4.54 5.67
N ALA A 18 7.87 -3.62 6.52
CA ALA A 18 8.77 -2.67 7.21
C ALA A 18 9.77 -3.40 8.12
N GLU A 19 9.32 -4.43 8.86
CA GLU A 19 10.19 -5.27 9.70
C GLU A 19 11.28 -5.95 8.87
N ARG A 20 10.91 -6.59 7.77
CA ARG A 20 11.87 -7.28 6.90
C ARG A 20 12.89 -6.33 6.27
N LEU A 21 12.48 -5.13 5.87
CA LEU A 21 13.39 -4.13 5.33
C LEU A 21 14.30 -3.54 6.43
N ALA A 22 13.78 -3.30 7.64
CA ALA A 22 14.57 -2.88 8.79
C ALA A 22 15.62 -3.93 9.18
N GLU A 23 15.27 -5.22 9.21
CA GLU A 23 16.19 -6.34 9.46
C GLU A 23 17.35 -6.41 8.46
N ARG A 24 17.11 -5.95 7.21
CA ARG A 24 18.13 -5.84 6.15
C ARG A 24 19.01 -4.59 6.30
N GLY A 25 18.74 -3.72 7.27
CA GLY A 25 19.43 -2.45 7.43
C GLY A 25 19.05 -1.38 6.39
N GLU A 26 17.90 -1.53 5.72
CA GLU A 26 17.41 -0.57 4.74
C GLU A 26 16.88 0.70 5.40
N GLN A 27 16.91 1.83 4.70
CA GLN A 27 16.43 3.11 5.21
C GLN A 27 14.91 3.22 5.01
N LEU A 28 14.17 3.37 6.10
CA LEU A 28 12.73 3.47 6.07
C LEU A 28 12.24 4.91 6.22
N TRP A 29 11.31 5.28 5.35
CA TRP A 29 10.44 6.44 5.46
C TRP A 29 9.01 5.94 5.63
N LEU A 30 8.37 6.27 6.75
CA LEU A 30 7.07 5.73 7.11
C LEU A 30 6.02 6.84 7.11
N LEU A 31 5.01 6.71 6.24
CA LEU A 31 3.92 7.68 6.21
C LEU A 31 2.94 7.44 7.36
N ALA A 32 2.74 8.44 8.17
CA ALA A 32 1.80 8.48 9.28
C ALA A 32 0.72 9.54 9.03
N ARG A 33 -0.52 9.26 9.42
CA ARG A 33 -1.61 10.25 9.26
C ARG A 33 -1.50 11.46 10.18
N ASP A 34 -0.80 11.32 11.32
CA ASP A 34 -0.67 12.35 12.35
C ASP A 34 0.61 12.16 13.18
N ALA A 35 0.94 13.17 14.00
CA ALA A 35 2.15 13.17 14.83
C ALA A 35 2.17 12.04 15.87
N LYS A 36 1.01 11.67 16.43
CA LYS A 36 0.90 10.55 17.38
C LYS A 36 1.28 9.24 16.71
N ARG A 37 0.77 9.00 15.51
CA ARG A 37 1.10 7.80 14.74
C ARG A 37 2.56 7.79 14.29
N ALA A 38 3.11 8.94 13.92
CA ALA A 38 4.52 9.09 13.58
C ALA A 38 5.43 8.71 14.78
N ALA A 39 5.10 9.16 16.00
CA ALA A 39 5.83 8.78 17.20
C ALA A 39 5.81 7.26 17.46
N GLN A 40 4.64 6.62 17.33
CA GLN A 40 4.49 5.17 17.47
C GLN A 40 5.32 4.39 16.43
N LEU A 41 5.38 4.89 15.19
CA LEU A 41 6.18 4.26 14.15
C LEU A 41 7.68 4.36 14.43
N ARG A 42 8.16 5.51 14.88
CA ARG A 42 9.59 5.68 15.28
C ARG A 42 9.97 4.80 16.48
N GLU A 43 9.05 4.62 17.43
CA GLU A 43 9.26 3.70 18.56
C GLU A 43 9.38 2.25 18.09
N ARG A 44 8.49 1.83 17.17
CA ARG A 44 8.51 0.46 16.64
C ARG A 44 9.67 0.19 15.69
N PHE A 45 10.07 1.18 14.90
CA PHE A 45 11.15 1.10 13.92
C PHE A 45 12.23 2.14 14.21
N PRO A 46 13.11 1.89 15.22
CA PRO A 46 14.18 2.82 15.58
C PRO A 46 15.08 3.12 14.37
N GLY A 47 15.44 4.39 14.20
CA GLY A 47 16.23 4.83 13.05
C GLY A 47 15.43 5.14 11.78
N SER A 48 14.13 4.85 11.74
CA SER A 48 13.29 5.24 10.61
C SER A 48 12.96 6.74 10.62
N ASN A 49 12.78 7.29 9.42
CA ASN A 49 12.19 8.60 9.20
C ASN A 49 10.66 8.50 9.11
N THR A 50 9.96 9.58 9.44
CA THR A 50 8.50 9.63 9.29
C THR A 50 8.08 10.87 8.52
N LEU A 51 7.08 10.70 7.66
CA LEU A 51 6.33 11.78 7.02
C LEU A 51 4.91 11.80 7.57
N ILE A 52 4.36 13.00 7.75
CA ILE A 52 2.99 13.19 8.23
C ILE A 52 2.11 13.63 7.07
N GLY A 53 1.11 12.81 6.73
CA GLY A 53 0.14 13.08 5.70
C GLY A 53 -1.05 12.13 5.81
N ASP A 54 -2.26 12.70 5.78
CA ASP A 54 -3.49 11.92 5.86
C ASP A 54 -3.96 11.50 4.46
N LEU A 55 -3.97 10.20 4.21
CA LEU A 55 -4.45 9.62 2.96
C LEU A 55 -5.96 9.85 2.72
N GLY A 56 -6.71 10.17 3.76
CA GLY A 56 -8.12 10.54 3.67
C GLY A 56 -8.34 11.93 3.05
N THR A 57 -7.30 12.76 2.98
CA THR A 57 -7.34 14.11 2.40
C THR A 57 -6.22 14.29 1.37
N PRO A 58 -6.29 13.54 0.23
CA PRO A 58 -5.20 13.49 -0.75
C PRO A 58 -4.87 14.85 -1.37
N ASP A 59 -5.84 15.75 -1.49
CA ASP A 59 -5.67 17.14 -1.92
C ASP A 59 -4.72 17.96 -1.03
N ARG A 60 -4.52 17.56 0.23
CA ARG A 60 -3.63 18.22 1.18
C ARG A 60 -2.23 17.62 1.25
N LEU A 61 -1.99 16.47 0.63
CA LEU A 61 -0.71 15.76 0.74
C LEU A 61 0.45 16.59 0.20
N SER A 62 0.28 17.25 -0.93
CA SER A 62 1.32 18.10 -1.52
C SER A 62 1.78 19.19 -0.57
N TRP A 63 0.83 19.92 0.04
CA TRP A 63 1.13 20.96 1.01
C TRP A 63 1.76 20.37 2.28
N ALA A 64 1.15 19.33 2.86
CA ALA A 64 1.61 18.72 4.10
C ALA A 64 3.04 18.16 3.99
N LEU A 65 3.33 17.45 2.91
CA LEU A 65 4.65 16.85 2.69
C LEU A 65 5.69 17.91 2.27
N GLY A 66 5.30 18.94 1.54
CA GLY A 66 6.18 20.03 1.15
C GLY A 66 6.78 20.84 2.31
N GLN A 67 6.20 20.73 3.52
CA GLN A 67 6.71 21.38 4.74
C GLN A 67 7.70 20.49 5.52
N GLN A 68 8.01 19.29 5.03
CA GLN A 68 8.81 18.30 5.74
C GLN A 68 10.05 17.93 4.93
N THR A 69 11.12 17.53 5.63
CA THR A 69 12.28 16.91 4.97
C THR A 69 11.82 15.62 4.31
N GLN A 70 12.20 15.42 3.06
CA GLN A 70 11.84 14.26 2.24
C GLN A 70 13.11 13.50 1.81
N PRO A 71 13.00 12.22 1.43
CA PRO A 71 14.12 11.50 0.86
C PRO A 71 14.57 12.14 -0.47
N VAL A 72 15.87 12.26 -0.69
CA VAL A 72 16.44 12.79 -1.95
C VAL A 72 16.53 11.72 -3.04
N GLU A 73 16.58 10.45 -2.63
CA GLU A 73 16.54 9.26 -3.48
C GLU A 73 15.55 8.28 -2.91
N LEU A 74 14.83 7.55 -3.75
CA LEU A 74 13.81 6.62 -3.33
C LEU A 74 13.85 5.35 -4.19
N ASP A 75 14.35 4.27 -3.62
CA ASP A 75 14.42 2.98 -4.31
C ASP A 75 13.06 2.30 -4.41
N SER A 76 12.16 2.55 -3.45
CA SER A 76 10.78 2.12 -3.63
C SER A 76 9.75 2.98 -2.91
N LEU A 77 8.56 3.06 -3.51
CA LEU A 77 7.33 3.59 -2.93
C LEU A 77 6.31 2.45 -2.78
N LEU A 78 5.99 2.11 -1.54
CA LEU A 78 5.15 0.96 -1.21
C LEU A 78 3.77 1.42 -0.72
N HIS A 79 2.79 1.34 -1.61
CA HIS A 79 1.39 1.65 -1.32
C HIS A 79 0.70 0.43 -0.69
N ILE A 80 0.75 0.33 0.65
CA ILE A 80 0.18 -0.82 1.40
C ILE A 80 -1.05 -0.41 2.21
N ALA A 81 -1.17 0.87 2.57
CA ALA A 81 -2.34 1.37 3.28
C ALA A 81 -3.64 1.15 2.50
N GLY A 82 -4.71 0.86 3.22
CA GLY A 82 -6.03 0.74 2.63
C GLY A 82 -7.12 0.69 3.69
N VAL A 83 -8.34 0.92 3.24
CA VAL A 83 -9.56 0.84 4.05
C VAL A 83 -10.62 0.02 3.31
N VAL A 84 -11.51 -0.60 4.07
CA VAL A 84 -12.65 -1.37 3.55
C VAL A 84 -13.86 -1.12 4.43
N GLN A 85 -14.99 -0.92 3.80
CA GLN A 85 -16.33 -0.92 4.41
C GLN A 85 -17.25 -1.73 3.51
N LEU A 86 -17.89 -2.74 4.09
CA LEU A 86 -18.87 -3.58 3.40
C LEU A 86 -20.27 -2.99 3.49
N GLY A 87 -21.09 -3.29 2.50
CA GLY A 87 -22.50 -2.94 2.44
C GLY A 87 -23.00 -2.94 1.01
N THR A 88 -24.32 -3.02 0.85
CA THR A 88 -24.96 -2.96 -0.48
C THR A 88 -24.80 -1.57 -1.09
N VAL A 89 -24.90 -1.46 -2.39
CA VAL A 89 -24.85 -0.15 -3.08
C VAL A 89 -25.96 0.77 -2.59
N GLY A 90 -27.14 0.20 -2.22
CA GLY A 90 -28.27 0.98 -1.71
C GLY A 90 -28.05 1.55 -0.30
N ASP A 91 -27.23 0.91 0.52
CA ASP A 91 -27.02 1.31 1.91
C ASP A 91 -25.78 2.20 2.10
N LEU A 92 -24.79 2.07 1.22
CA LEU A 92 -23.53 2.80 1.35
C LEU A 92 -23.65 4.24 0.87
N THR A 93 -23.37 5.17 1.77
CA THR A 93 -23.43 6.60 1.49
C THR A 93 -22.26 7.08 0.62
N THR A 94 -22.42 8.21 -0.06
CA THR A 94 -21.35 8.90 -0.81
C THR A 94 -20.12 9.15 0.08
N LYS A 95 -20.28 9.35 1.38
CA LYS A 95 -19.17 9.51 2.31
C LYS A 95 -18.26 8.27 2.32
N VAL A 96 -18.84 7.07 2.42
CA VAL A 96 -18.07 5.80 2.40
C VAL A 96 -17.33 5.63 1.07
N TRP A 97 -18.00 5.94 -0.06
CA TRP A 97 -17.39 5.91 -1.36
C TRP A 97 -16.19 6.86 -1.44
N ASN A 98 -16.36 8.11 -1.05
CA ASN A 98 -15.29 9.11 -1.09
C ASN A 98 -14.12 8.73 -0.20
N GLU A 99 -14.35 8.30 1.04
CA GLU A 99 -13.30 7.86 1.97
C GLU A 99 -12.53 6.66 1.42
N THR A 100 -13.24 5.69 0.84
CA THR A 100 -12.60 4.49 0.26
C THR A 100 -11.75 4.84 -0.95
N LEU A 101 -12.28 5.63 -1.88
CA LEU A 101 -11.55 6.06 -3.08
C LEU A 101 -10.39 6.98 -2.73
N ALA A 102 -10.56 7.91 -1.78
CA ALA A 102 -9.51 8.79 -1.33
C ALA A 102 -8.28 8.02 -0.85
N VAL A 103 -8.47 7.07 0.09
CA VAL A 103 -7.36 6.31 0.68
C VAL A 103 -6.78 5.27 -0.28
N ASN A 104 -7.63 4.53 -0.99
CA ASN A 104 -7.19 3.35 -1.74
C ASN A 104 -6.73 3.67 -3.17
N LEU A 105 -7.08 4.83 -3.72
CA LEU A 105 -6.82 5.17 -5.12
C LEU A 105 -6.21 6.56 -5.29
N ILE A 106 -6.88 7.60 -4.79
CA ILE A 106 -6.47 8.99 -5.09
C ILE A 106 -5.18 9.33 -4.33
N ALA A 107 -5.05 8.94 -3.07
CA ALA A 107 -3.83 9.17 -2.31
C ALA A 107 -2.62 8.39 -2.86
N PRO A 108 -2.71 7.10 -3.26
CA PRO A 108 -1.65 6.43 -4.02
C PRO A 108 -1.24 7.17 -5.30
N ALA A 109 -2.20 7.67 -6.08
CA ALA A 109 -1.91 8.45 -7.29
C ALA A 109 -1.15 9.74 -6.95
N GLU A 110 -1.62 10.50 -5.95
CA GLU A 110 -0.99 11.75 -5.54
C GLU A 110 0.39 11.54 -4.93
N LEU A 111 0.58 10.56 -4.05
CA LEU A 111 1.91 10.23 -3.51
C LEU A 111 2.86 9.79 -4.62
N THR A 112 2.40 8.97 -5.56
CA THR A 112 3.23 8.59 -6.72
C THR A 112 3.66 9.83 -7.48
N ARG A 113 2.73 10.74 -7.81
CA ARG A 113 3.05 12.00 -8.52
C ARG A 113 4.09 12.82 -7.77
N LEU A 114 3.98 12.93 -6.44
CA LEU A 114 4.90 13.72 -5.61
C LEU A 114 6.32 13.13 -5.56
N PHE A 115 6.43 11.79 -5.47
CA PHE A 115 7.71 11.11 -5.34
C PHE A 115 8.27 10.55 -6.66
N LEU A 116 7.55 10.72 -7.76
CA LEU A 116 8.01 10.24 -9.06
C LEU A 116 9.36 10.84 -9.51
N PRO A 117 9.65 12.15 -9.31
CA PRO A 117 10.97 12.69 -9.60
C PRO A 117 12.10 11.98 -8.84
N THR A 118 11.87 11.68 -7.56
CA THR A 118 12.84 11.00 -6.68
C THR A 118 13.03 9.53 -7.07
N LEU A 119 11.93 8.85 -7.46
CA LEU A 119 11.96 7.48 -7.99
C LEU A 119 12.72 7.39 -9.32
N ARG A 120 12.60 8.38 -10.20
CA ARG A 120 13.33 8.43 -11.47
C ARG A 120 14.84 8.56 -11.27
N VAL A 121 15.30 9.29 -10.25
CA VAL A 121 16.73 9.44 -9.91
C VAL A 121 17.36 8.08 -9.63
N SER A 122 16.73 7.26 -8.79
CA SER A 122 17.20 5.92 -8.42
C SER A 122 16.79 4.82 -9.40
N ARG A 123 15.98 5.15 -10.42
CA ARG A 123 15.24 4.15 -11.23
C ARG A 123 14.47 3.18 -10.34
N GLY A 124 13.76 3.72 -9.35
CA GLY A 124 13.14 2.98 -8.29
C GLY A 124 11.99 2.07 -8.72
N GLN A 125 11.18 1.68 -7.75
CA GLN A 125 10.03 0.82 -7.98
C GLN A 125 8.81 1.28 -7.19
N VAL A 126 7.64 1.28 -7.82
CA VAL A 126 6.35 1.47 -7.16
C VAL A 126 5.68 0.11 -6.95
N VAL A 127 5.27 -0.19 -5.72
CA VAL A 127 4.52 -1.42 -5.42
C VAL A 127 3.15 -1.04 -4.87
N PHE A 128 2.11 -1.50 -5.56
CA PHE A 128 0.73 -1.37 -5.10
C PHE A 128 0.25 -2.68 -4.47
N VAL A 129 -0.02 -2.68 -3.16
CA VAL A 129 -0.73 -3.79 -2.54
C VAL A 129 -2.22 -3.63 -2.86
N ASN A 130 -2.63 -4.33 -3.89
CA ASN A 130 -3.99 -4.38 -4.39
C ASN A 130 -4.83 -5.39 -3.57
N SER A 131 -5.65 -6.20 -4.20
CA SER A 131 -6.50 -7.25 -3.62
C SER A 131 -7.04 -8.15 -4.72
N GLY A 132 -7.47 -9.36 -4.37
CA GLY A 132 -8.34 -10.15 -5.25
C GLY A 132 -9.60 -9.40 -5.70
N SER A 133 -10.07 -8.42 -4.90
CA SER A 133 -11.19 -7.54 -5.26
C SER A 133 -10.85 -6.51 -6.35
N GLY A 134 -9.59 -6.37 -6.74
CA GLY A 134 -9.19 -5.61 -7.93
C GLY A 134 -9.22 -6.44 -9.23
N LEU A 135 -9.51 -7.74 -9.12
CA LEU A 135 -9.65 -8.69 -10.25
C LEU A 135 -11.08 -9.16 -10.42
N ALA A 136 -11.86 -9.24 -9.32
CA ALA A 136 -13.27 -9.65 -9.33
C ALA A 136 -14.02 -8.89 -8.23
N ALA A 137 -15.22 -8.41 -8.57
CA ALA A 137 -16.11 -7.75 -7.60
C ALA A 137 -17.13 -8.76 -7.05
N HIS A 138 -17.50 -8.58 -5.79
CA HIS A 138 -18.50 -9.40 -5.11
C HIS A 138 -19.61 -8.50 -4.53
N PRO A 139 -20.83 -9.03 -4.29
CA PRO A 139 -21.87 -8.30 -3.56
C PRO A 139 -21.32 -7.70 -2.25
N GLU A 140 -21.81 -6.52 -1.89
CA GLU A 140 -21.42 -5.75 -0.69
C GLU A 140 -19.99 -5.18 -0.68
N TRP A 141 -19.18 -5.42 -1.70
CA TRP A 141 -17.79 -4.93 -1.80
C TRP A 141 -17.64 -3.72 -2.74
N GLY A 142 -18.73 -3.07 -3.14
CA GLY A 142 -18.78 -2.06 -4.20
C GLY A 142 -17.65 -1.02 -4.14
N PRO A 143 -17.56 -0.14 -3.12
CA PRO A 143 -16.54 0.90 -3.04
C PRO A 143 -15.12 0.35 -3.01
N TYR A 144 -14.90 -0.73 -2.25
CA TYR A 144 -13.60 -1.37 -2.16
C TYR A 144 -13.15 -1.97 -3.49
N ALA A 145 -14.02 -2.76 -4.14
CA ALA A 145 -13.73 -3.35 -5.44
C ALA A 145 -13.47 -2.27 -6.51
N ALA A 146 -14.30 -1.23 -6.56
CA ALA A 146 -14.11 -0.10 -7.47
C ALA A 146 -12.74 0.57 -7.24
N SER A 147 -12.36 0.83 -5.97
CA SER A 147 -11.06 1.41 -5.65
C SER A 147 -9.89 0.52 -6.09
N LYS A 148 -10.00 -0.80 -5.92
CA LYS A 148 -8.94 -1.76 -6.27
C LYS A 148 -8.86 -2.04 -7.77
N HIS A 149 -9.97 -2.01 -8.52
CA HIS A 149 -9.94 -2.00 -9.97
C HIS A 149 -9.31 -0.70 -10.51
N GLY A 150 -9.67 0.46 -9.93
CA GLY A 150 -9.04 1.73 -10.26
C GLY A 150 -7.53 1.73 -9.97
N LEU A 151 -7.10 1.15 -8.84
CA LEU A 151 -5.69 1.02 -8.48
C LEU A 151 -4.92 0.14 -9.47
N ARG A 152 -5.55 -0.92 -10.02
CA ARG A 152 -4.98 -1.72 -11.10
C ARG A 152 -4.78 -0.88 -12.35
N ALA A 153 -5.81 -0.14 -12.78
CA ALA A 153 -5.73 0.73 -13.95
C ALA A 153 -4.63 1.80 -13.79
N LEU A 154 -4.49 2.40 -12.59
CA LEU A 154 -3.40 3.33 -12.26
C LEU A 154 -2.03 2.67 -12.42
N ALA A 155 -1.85 1.45 -11.89
CA ALA A 155 -0.59 0.73 -11.98
C ALA A 155 -0.22 0.41 -13.44
N ASP A 156 -1.19 -0.03 -14.24
CA ASP A 156 -0.99 -0.37 -15.65
C ASP A 156 -0.62 0.87 -16.48
N ALA A 157 -1.29 2.00 -16.26
CA ALA A 157 -0.96 3.27 -16.91
C ALA A 157 0.44 3.76 -16.53
N LEU A 158 0.73 3.82 -15.22
CA LEU A 158 2.02 4.26 -14.69
C LEU A 158 3.18 3.41 -15.22
N ARG A 159 3.00 2.09 -15.34
CA ARG A 159 4.01 1.18 -15.89
C ARG A 159 4.37 1.55 -17.32
N GLY A 160 3.36 1.82 -18.16
CA GLY A 160 3.59 2.28 -19.54
C GLY A 160 4.28 3.64 -19.60
N GLU A 161 3.87 4.59 -18.77
CA GLU A 161 4.43 5.94 -18.72
C GLU A 161 5.90 5.96 -18.24
N GLU A 162 6.26 5.11 -17.27
CA GLU A 162 7.55 5.14 -16.60
C GLU A 162 8.57 4.10 -17.11
N HIS A 163 8.18 3.25 -18.04
CA HIS A 163 9.07 2.24 -18.62
C HIS A 163 10.36 2.87 -19.16
N GLY A 164 10.25 3.96 -19.93
CA GLY A 164 11.39 4.68 -20.48
C GLY A 164 12.28 5.38 -19.45
N ASN A 165 11.75 5.66 -18.25
CA ASN A 165 12.48 6.25 -17.13
C ASN A 165 13.13 5.19 -16.22
N GLY A 166 12.89 3.91 -16.48
CA GLY A 166 13.43 2.78 -15.71
C GLY A 166 12.77 2.59 -14.33
N VAL A 167 11.64 3.21 -14.06
CA VAL A 167 10.85 2.99 -12.84
C VAL A 167 9.96 1.77 -13.06
N ARG A 168 10.11 0.75 -12.21
CA ARG A 168 9.28 -0.48 -12.26
C ARG A 168 7.98 -0.31 -11.49
N VAL A 169 6.92 -0.99 -11.90
CA VAL A 169 5.61 -0.91 -11.25
C VAL A 169 5.02 -2.31 -11.07
N THR A 170 4.86 -2.71 -9.82
CA THR A 170 4.32 -4.03 -9.44
C THR A 170 2.98 -3.89 -8.73
N SER A 171 2.01 -4.71 -9.11
CA SER A 171 0.76 -4.92 -8.37
C SER A 171 0.78 -6.27 -7.66
N VAL A 172 0.56 -6.27 -6.34
CA VAL A 172 0.41 -7.49 -5.55
C VAL A 172 -1.06 -7.68 -5.20
N TYR A 173 -1.63 -8.85 -5.47
CA TYR A 173 -3.04 -9.19 -5.25
C TYR A 173 -3.18 -10.26 -4.15
N PRO A 174 -3.13 -9.88 -2.87
CA PRO A 174 -3.34 -10.83 -1.79
C PRO A 174 -4.78 -11.32 -1.75
N GLY A 175 -4.96 -12.58 -1.40
CA GLY A 175 -6.20 -13.10 -0.86
C GLY A 175 -6.46 -12.59 0.56
N ARG A 176 -7.44 -13.17 1.25
CA ARG A 176 -7.72 -12.83 2.66
C ARG A 176 -6.49 -13.10 3.51
N THR A 177 -6.01 -12.06 4.19
CA THR A 177 -4.77 -12.07 4.96
C THR A 177 -5.06 -11.76 6.42
N ALA A 178 -4.43 -12.46 7.36
CA ALA A 178 -4.63 -12.35 8.81
C ALA A 178 -4.21 -10.97 9.35
N THR A 179 -5.10 -10.00 9.27
CA THR A 179 -4.87 -8.60 9.65
C THR A 179 -6.05 -8.04 10.44
N ALA A 180 -5.86 -6.94 11.14
CA ALA A 180 -6.96 -6.20 11.76
C ALA A 180 -8.05 -5.74 10.76
N MET A 181 -7.67 -5.52 9.49
CA MET A 181 -8.64 -5.25 8.41
C MET A 181 -9.53 -6.48 8.18
N GLN A 182 -8.94 -7.67 8.06
CA GLN A 182 -9.69 -8.91 7.85
C GLN A 182 -10.59 -9.25 9.06
N GLN A 183 -10.13 -8.97 10.26
CA GLN A 183 -10.96 -9.13 11.47
C GLN A 183 -12.21 -8.24 11.41
N ARG A 184 -12.06 -6.96 11.00
CA ARG A 184 -13.19 -6.06 10.79
C ARG A 184 -14.13 -6.52 9.68
N VAL A 185 -13.58 -7.03 8.57
CA VAL A 185 -14.38 -7.61 7.48
C VAL A 185 -15.23 -8.78 8.00
N ARG A 186 -14.63 -9.70 8.75
CA ARG A 186 -15.38 -10.83 9.34
C ARG A 186 -16.49 -10.36 10.28
N SER A 187 -16.23 -9.34 11.09
CA SER A 187 -17.26 -8.73 11.94
C SER A 187 -18.42 -8.14 11.13
N GLN A 188 -18.13 -7.47 10.00
CA GLN A 188 -19.16 -6.92 9.11
C GLN A 188 -19.94 -8.03 8.37
N GLU A 189 -19.29 -9.16 8.07
CA GLU A 189 -19.94 -10.36 7.49
C GLU A 189 -20.76 -11.13 8.53
N GLY A 190 -20.72 -10.75 9.83
CA GLY A 190 -21.40 -11.49 10.91
C GLY A 190 -20.76 -12.84 11.22
N LEU A 191 -19.48 -13.04 10.90
CA LEU A 191 -18.81 -14.32 10.97
C LEU A 191 -17.60 -14.26 11.94
N ALA A 192 -17.29 -15.40 12.56
CA ALA A 192 -16.14 -15.52 13.44
C ALA A 192 -14.82 -15.30 12.68
N TYR A 193 -13.83 -14.75 13.37
CA TYR A 193 -12.48 -14.56 12.85
C TYR A 193 -11.55 -15.63 13.43
N ASP A 194 -10.88 -16.34 12.54
CA ASP A 194 -9.80 -17.27 12.84
C ASP A 194 -8.60 -16.89 12.00
N ALA A 195 -7.51 -16.46 12.64
CA ALA A 195 -6.31 -15.99 11.95
C ALA A 195 -5.64 -17.10 11.12
N ASP A 196 -5.69 -18.35 11.60
CA ASP A 196 -5.05 -19.50 10.95
C ASP A 196 -5.74 -19.90 9.64
N ALA A 197 -6.96 -19.44 9.42
CA ALA A 197 -7.68 -19.65 8.17
C ALA A 197 -7.23 -18.74 7.02
N TYR A 198 -6.33 -17.77 7.28
CA TYR A 198 -5.92 -16.75 6.33
C TYR A 198 -4.42 -16.77 6.05
N ILE A 199 -4.01 -16.09 4.98
CA ILE A 199 -2.60 -15.87 4.65
C ILE A 199 -1.94 -15.07 5.78
N ALA A 200 -0.78 -15.49 6.26
CA ALA A 200 0.02 -14.68 7.18
C ALA A 200 0.53 -13.41 6.47
N PRO A 201 0.53 -12.24 7.14
CA PRO A 201 1.07 -11.00 6.58
C PRO A 201 2.50 -11.15 6.06
N GLU A 202 3.31 -11.97 6.72
CA GLU A 202 4.71 -12.28 6.39
C GLU A 202 4.84 -12.98 5.03
N SER A 203 3.87 -13.80 4.64
CA SER A 203 3.84 -14.45 3.33
C SER A 203 3.59 -13.43 2.21
N VAL A 204 2.74 -12.43 2.46
CA VAL A 204 2.52 -11.34 1.50
C VAL A 204 3.75 -10.42 1.46
N ALA A 205 4.37 -10.15 2.61
CA ALA A 205 5.63 -9.39 2.68
C ALA A 205 6.74 -10.07 1.87
N ALA A 206 6.87 -11.39 1.96
CA ALA A 206 7.84 -12.14 1.16
C ALA A 206 7.62 -11.95 -0.35
N ALA A 207 6.37 -11.95 -0.82
CA ALA A 207 6.05 -11.69 -2.22
C ALA A 207 6.41 -10.26 -2.65
N VAL A 208 6.15 -9.25 -1.80
CA VAL A 208 6.58 -7.87 -2.04
C VAL A 208 8.09 -7.77 -2.16
N LEU A 209 8.83 -8.39 -1.24
CA LEU A 209 10.30 -8.38 -1.26
C LEU A 209 10.87 -9.10 -2.48
N THR A 210 10.26 -10.20 -2.91
CA THR A 210 10.64 -10.88 -4.15
C THR A 210 10.57 -9.93 -5.37
N ALA A 211 9.53 -9.08 -5.44
CA ALA A 211 9.41 -8.11 -6.51
C ALA A 211 10.49 -6.99 -6.40
N LEU A 212 10.84 -6.56 -5.19
CA LEU A 212 11.87 -5.56 -4.96
C LEU A 212 13.28 -6.09 -5.31
N ASP A 213 13.53 -7.34 -4.96
CA ASP A 213 14.86 -8.00 -5.11
C ASP A 213 15.15 -8.46 -6.54
N LEU A 214 14.17 -8.38 -7.47
CA LEU A 214 14.37 -8.85 -8.83
C LEU A 214 15.45 -8.04 -9.54
N PRO A 215 16.41 -8.67 -10.25
CA PRO A 215 17.40 -7.98 -11.06
C PRO A 215 16.79 -7.00 -12.06
N ARG A 216 17.56 -5.99 -12.44
CA ARG A 216 17.04 -4.86 -13.25
C ARG A 216 16.73 -5.19 -14.71
N ASP A 217 17.13 -6.34 -15.20
CA ASP A 217 16.81 -6.85 -16.53
C ASP A 217 15.40 -7.45 -16.64
N ALA A 218 14.69 -7.58 -15.51
CA ALA A 218 13.35 -8.12 -15.45
C ALA A 218 12.44 -7.32 -14.51
N GLU A 219 11.14 -7.45 -14.70
CA GLU A 219 10.09 -6.83 -13.88
C GLU A 219 8.99 -7.84 -13.56
N ILE A 220 8.57 -7.88 -12.31
CA ILE A 220 7.33 -8.56 -11.92
C ILE A 220 6.22 -7.53 -11.98
N THR A 221 5.32 -7.66 -12.95
CA THR A 221 4.20 -6.72 -13.12
C THR A 221 3.06 -7.01 -12.15
N ASP A 222 2.74 -8.28 -11.96
CA ASP A 222 1.61 -8.73 -11.15
C ASP A 222 1.96 -9.99 -10.35
N LEU A 223 1.64 -9.99 -9.06
CA LEU A 223 1.78 -11.13 -8.16
C LEU A 223 0.45 -11.45 -7.48
N THR A 224 -0.04 -12.65 -7.64
CA THR A 224 -1.22 -13.13 -6.92
C THR A 224 -0.79 -14.07 -5.78
N VAL A 225 -1.17 -13.73 -4.54
CA VAL A 225 -0.89 -14.54 -3.35
C VAL A 225 -2.21 -15.11 -2.83
N ARG A 226 -2.37 -16.42 -2.86
CA ARG A 226 -3.58 -17.13 -2.45
C ARG A 226 -3.30 -18.03 -1.24
N PRO A 227 -4.31 -18.33 -0.40
CA PRO A 227 -4.14 -19.38 0.60
C PRO A 227 -3.67 -20.69 -0.06
N GLY A 228 -2.66 -21.31 0.50
CA GLY A 228 -2.09 -22.58 -0.01
C GLY A 228 -2.80 -23.82 0.53
N ARG A 229 -3.88 -23.67 1.28
CA ARG A 229 -4.66 -24.75 1.92
C ARG A 229 -6.15 -24.37 2.01
#